data_1f57cfec3869696c0ea69109d259e495
#
_entry.id   1f57cfec3869696c0ea69109d259e495
#
_cell.length_a   1.000
_cell.length_b   1.000
_cell.length_c   1.000
_cell.angle_alpha   90.00
_cell.angle_beta   90.00
_cell.angle_gamma   90.00
#
_symmetry.space_group_name_H-M   'P 1'
#
loop_
_entity.id
_entity.type
_entity.pdbx_description
1 polymer ?
#
loop_
_entity_poly.entity_id
_entity_poly.type
_entity_poly.pdbx_seq_one_letter_code
_entity_poly.pdbx_strand_id
1 'polypeptide(L)'
;DLAGWMTAAAMANTLGSVIDLTLVESEAIGTIGVGESTIPPLLLFNRLLGIGEADFMRATKATFKLGIKFENWRDVGETYFHSFGSVGKDHWSAGFQHFWLHGLQNGHTHSLDDYCLELKAALEGKFAHLPDERMNYSYHIDSGRYAAFLRQRAEADGTKRIEGRID
;
A
#
# COMPACT_ATOMS: atom_id res chain seq x y z
N ASP A 1 9.28 7.78 14.27
CA ASP A 1 9.08 7.96 12.83
C ASP A 1 8.83 6.62 12.15
N LEU A 2 7.76 6.52 11.31
CA LEU A 2 7.39 5.28 10.62
C LEU A 2 8.50 4.76 9.72
N ALA A 3 9.15 5.62 8.92
CA ALA A 3 10.19 5.21 8.00
C ALA A 3 11.40 4.59 8.72
N GLY A 4 11.78 5.14 9.87
CA GLY A 4 12.82 4.59 10.71
C GLY A 4 12.48 3.18 11.20
N TRP A 5 11.27 2.97 11.69
CA TRP A 5 10.83 1.66 12.17
C TRP A 5 10.62 0.63 11.06
N MET A 6 10.19 1.07 9.87
CA MET A 6 10.16 0.20 8.68
C MET A 6 11.58 -0.29 8.33
N THR A 7 12.54 0.64 8.31
CA THR A 7 13.95 0.30 8.04
C THR A 7 14.52 -0.63 9.12
N ALA A 8 14.31 -0.30 10.40
CA ALA A 8 14.81 -1.11 11.52
C ALA A 8 14.22 -2.52 11.50
N ALA A 9 12.90 -2.66 11.31
CA ALA A 9 12.26 -3.96 11.23
C ALA A 9 12.76 -4.80 10.05
N ALA A 10 12.96 -4.17 8.88
CA ALA A 10 13.51 -4.88 7.72
C ALA A 10 14.94 -5.35 7.94
N MET A 11 15.79 -4.49 8.49
CA MET A 11 17.20 -4.82 8.76
C MET A 11 17.32 -5.90 9.86
N ALA A 12 16.59 -5.76 10.96
CA ALA A 12 16.60 -6.74 12.04
C ALA A 12 16.11 -8.10 11.56
N ASN A 13 15.02 -8.16 10.82
CA ASN A 13 14.49 -9.40 10.27
C ASN A 13 15.43 -10.07 9.25
N THR A 14 16.10 -9.27 8.40
CA THR A 14 16.93 -9.80 7.30
C THR A 14 18.34 -10.14 7.74
N LEU A 15 18.95 -9.32 8.57
CA LEU A 15 20.36 -9.41 8.96
C LEU A 15 20.55 -10.00 10.36
N GLY A 16 19.51 -9.95 11.20
CA GLY A 16 19.51 -10.57 12.52
C GLY A 16 20.77 -10.26 13.33
N SER A 17 21.42 -11.30 13.85
CA SER A 17 22.62 -11.19 14.69
C SER A 17 23.91 -10.79 13.95
N VAL A 18 23.84 -10.57 12.63
CA VAL A 18 25.03 -10.14 11.84
C VAL A 18 25.35 -8.68 12.07
N ILE A 19 24.37 -7.89 12.53
CA ILE A 19 24.55 -6.46 12.80
C ILE A 19 24.04 -6.07 14.18
N ASP A 20 24.67 -5.06 14.78
CA ASP A 20 24.14 -4.32 15.92
C ASP A 20 23.34 -3.12 15.42
N LEU A 21 22.01 -3.20 15.53
CA LEU A 21 21.13 -2.15 15.06
C LEU A 21 20.68 -1.24 16.21
N THR A 22 20.91 0.05 16.04
CA THR A 22 20.46 1.08 16.98
C THR A 22 19.66 2.13 16.24
N LEU A 23 18.44 2.41 16.73
CA LEU A 23 17.58 3.48 16.21
C LEU A 23 17.47 4.59 17.26
N VAL A 24 17.78 5.82 16.84
CA VAL A 24 17.64 7.03 17.66
C VAL A 24 16.41 7.78 17.19
N GLU A 25 15.50 8.08 18.09
CA GLU A 25 14.33 8.90 17.80
C GLU A 25 13.93 9.74 19.02
N SER A 26 13.16 10.82 18.79
CA SER A 26 12.61 11.63 19.86
C SER A 26 11.08 11.62 19.85
N GLU A 27 10.48 11.24 20.96
CA GLU A 27 9.02 11.33 21.14
C GLU A 27 8.53 12.79 21.17
N ALA A 28 9.41 13.73 21.53
CA ALA A 28 9.08 15.16 21.55
C ALA A 28 8.86 15.75 20.14
N ILE A 29 9.46 15.16 19.11
CA ILE A 29 9.31 15.64 17.72
C ILE A 29 7.99 15.18 17.11
N GLY A 30 7.39 14.12 17.63
CA GLY A 30 6.16 13.53 17.12
C GLY A 30 6.33 12.90 15.74
N THR A 31 5.26 12.30 15.25
CA THR A 31 5.23 11.73 13.88
C THR A 31 4.91 12.83 12.89
N ILE A 32 5.91 13.27 12.13
CA ILE A 32 5.71 14.16 10.99
C ILE A 32 5.41 13.27 9.80
N GLY A 33 4.15 13.08 9.48
CA GLY A 33 3.81 12.25 8.33
C GLY A 33 2.33 12.34 7.99
N VAL A 34 2.08 12.46 6.72
CA VAL A 34 0.76 12.37 6.08
C VAL A 34 0.52 10.98 5.50
N GLY A 35 1.23 9.96 5.96
CA GLY A 35 1.33 8.67 5.31
C GLY A 35 0.33 7.63 5.79
N GLU A 36 -0.92 8.00 5.98
CA GLU A 36 -1.97 7.04 6.35
C GLU A 36 -2.52 6.25 5.15
N SER A 37 -2.04 6.56 3.94
CA SER A 37 -2.50 5.95 2.70
C SER A 37 -1.34 5.28 1.97
N THR A 38 -1.43 3.98 1.79
CA THR A 38 -0.35 3.15 1.26
C THR A 38 -0.58 2.70 -0.18
N ILE A 39 0.38 1.99 -0.75
CA ILE A 39 0.36 1.41 -2.10
C ILE A 39 0.68 -0.09 -2.03
N PRO A 40 0.34 -0.90 -3.04
CA PRO A 40 0.47 -2.36 -3.00
C PRO A 40 1.82 -2.94 -2.55
N PRO A 41 2.98 -2.31 -2.80
CA PRO A 41 4.25 -2.82 -2.26
C PRO A 41 4.31 -3.03 -0.75
N LEU A 42 3.43 -2.37 0.03
CA LEU A 42 3.35 -2.60 1.48
C LEU A 42 2.95 -4.04 1.82
N LEU A 43 2.11 -4.66 1.00
CA LEU A 43 1.72 -6.06 1.20
C LEU A 43 2.94 -6.98 1.11
N LEU A 44 3.81 -6.73 0.12
CA LEU A 44 5.05 -7.47 -0.04
C LEU A 44 5.99 -7.24 1.16
N PHE A 45 6.16 -5.99 1.57
CA PHE A 45 6.96 -5.63 2.73
C PHE A 45 6.52 -6.37 4.00
N ASN A 46 5.22 -6.33 4.32
CA ASN A 46 4.67 -7.05 5.47
C ASN A 46 4.88 -8.56 5.35
N ARG A 47 4.72 -9.12 4.17
CA ARG A 47 4.94 -10.55 3.91
C ARG A 47 6.40 -10.94 4.15
N LEU A 48 7.36 -10.14 3.69
CA LEU A 48 8.79 -10.37 3.91
C LEU A 48 9.15 -10.34 5.39
N LEU A 49 8.45 -9.54 6.19
CA LEU A 49 8.61 -9.49 7.64
C LEU A 49 7.81 -10.58 8.39
N GLY A 50 7.12 -11.48 7.68
CA GLY A 50 6.27 -12.49 8.31
C GLY A 50 5.08 -11.91 9.07
N ILE A 51 4.60 -10.74 8.68
CA ILE A 51 3.46 -10.08 9.31
C ILE A 51 2.17 -10.60 8.67
N GLY A 52 1.34 -11.26 9.49
CA GLY A 52 0.00 -11.68 9.09
C GLY A 52 -0.93 -10.49 8.86
N GLU A 53 -1.71 -10.53 7.78
CA GLU A 53 -2.61 -9.43 7.41
C GLU A 53 -3.63 -9.10 8.51
N ALA A 54 -4.24 -10.11 9.10
CA ALA A 54 -5.24 -9.90 10.15
C ALA A 54 -4.66 -9.21 11.40
N ASP A 55 -3.43 -9.54 11.77
CA ASP A 55 -2.74 -8.92 12.90
C ASP A 55 -2.33 -7.49 12.57
N PHE A 56 -1.79 -7.28 11.39
CA PHE A 56 -1.49 -5.95 10.86
C PHE A 56 -2.73 -5.05 10.86
N MET A 57 -3.83 -5.49 10.26
CA MET A 57 -5.06 -4.70 10.19
C MET A 57 -5.62 -4.36 11.57
N ARG A 58 -5.58 -5.32 12.50
CA ARG A 58 -6.02 -5.11 13.88
C ARG A 58 -5.16 -4.08 14.60
N ALA A 59 -3.84 -4.21 14.47
CA ALA A 59 -2.87 -3.33 15.14
C ALA A 59 -2.94 -1.90 14.62
N THR A 60 -3.10 -1.73 13.31
CA THR A 60 -3.03 -0.43 12.62
C THR A 60 -4.37 0.22 12.34
N LYS A 61 -5.47 -0.46 12.69
CA LYS A 61 -6.85 -0.04 12.32
C LYS A 61 -7.01 0.12 10.80
N ALA A 62 -6.33 -0.73 10.04
CA ALA A 62 -6.31 -0.66 8.60
C ALA A 62 -7.67 -0.91 7.96
N THR A 63 -7.92 -0.23 6.84
CA THR A 63 -9.01 -0.51 5.91
C THR A 63 -8.44 -0.73 4.50
N PHE A 64 -9.17 -1.46 3.65
CA PHE A 64 -8.73 -1.75 2.29
C PHE A 64 -8.77 -0.50 1.40
N LYS A 65 -7.80 -0.40 0.50
CA LYS A 65 -7.66 0.66 -0.49
C LYS A 65 -7.42 0.04 -1.86
N LEU A 66 -8.27 0.37 -2.83
CA LEU A 66 -8.24 -0.20 -4.19
C LEU A 66 -7.64 0.74 -5.24
N GLY A 67 -7.37 1.96 -4.86
CA GLY A 67 -6.81 2.97 -5.75
C GLY A 67 -6.81 4.36 -5.15
N ILE A 68 -6.63 5.37 -5.99
CA ILE A 68 -6.56 6.78 -5.63
C ILE A 68 -7.48 7.56 -6.56
N LYS A 69 -8.43 8.28 -5.99
CA LYS A 69 -9.27 9.22 -6.73
C LYS A 69 -8.60 10.59 -6.72
N PHE A 70 -8.37 11.13 -7.91
CA PHE A 70 -7.86 12.48 -8.10
C PHE A 70 -9.00 13.40 -8.53
N GLU A 71 -9.17 14.51 -7.82
CA GLU A 71 -10.16 15.53 -8.12
C GLU A 71 -9.45 16.87 -8.34
N ASN A 72 -9.80 17.57 -9.43
CA ASN A 72 -9.22 18.86 -9.80
C ASN A 72 -7.68 18.85 -9.94
N TRP A 73 -7.08 17.69 -10.27
CA TRP A 73 -5.63 17.57 -10.38
C TRP A 73 -5.09 18.25 -11.65
N ARG A 74 -5.67 17.96 -12.80
CA ARG A 74 -5.30 18.56 -14.08
C ARG A 74 -6.07 19.86 -14.32
N ASP A 75 -7.41 19.79 -14.30
CA ASP A 75 -8.30 20.92 -14.49
C ASP A 75 -9.43 20.91 -13.46
N VAL A 76 -9.96 22.09 -13.12
CA VAL A 76 -11.08 22.21 -12.18
C VAL A 76 -12.32 21.51 -12.74
N GLY A 77 -12.90 20.63 -11.96
CA GLY A 77 -14.06 19.80 -12.34
C GLY A 77 -13.69 18.45 -12.91
N GLU A 78 -12.41 18.19 -13.22
CA GLU A 78 -11.98 16.87 -13.66
C GLU A 78 -11.78 15.91 -12.49
N THR A 79 -12.15 14.68 -12.74
CA THR A 79 -11.93 13.57 -11.80
C THR A 79 -11.46 12.34 -12.56
N TYR A 80 -10.43 11.68 -12.05
CA TYR A 80 -10.03 10.37 -12.54
C TYR A 80 -9.62 9.46 -11.38
N PHE A 81 -9.64 8.16 -11.62
CA PHE A 81 -9.29 7.15 -10.62
C PHE A 81 -8.09 6.34 -11.10
N HIS A 82 -7.03 6.34 -10.28
CA HIS A 82 -5.89 5.46 -10.47
C HIS A 82 -6.14 4.18 -9.67
N SER A 83 -6.68 3.18 -10.34
CA SER A 83 -6.86 1.85 -9.74
C SER A 83 -5.52 1.16 -9.51
N PHE A 84 -5.45 0.32 -8.48
CA PHE A 84 -4.32 -0.60 -8.29
C PHE A 84 -4.45 -1.86 -9.13
N GLY A 85 -5.60 -2.07 -9.74
CA GLY A 85 -5.90 -3.21 -10.58
C GLY A 85 -5.46 -3.06 -12.02
N SER A 86 -5.53 -4.18 -12.73
CA SER A 86 -5.30 -4.22 -14.16
C SER A 86 -6.59 -3.89 -14.91
N VAL A 87 -6.44 -3.33 -16.10
CA VAL A 87 -7.56 -3.04 -17.01
C VAL A 87 -7.62 -4.13 -18.06
N GLY A 88 -8.71 -4.89 -18.05
CA GLY A 88 -8.91 -6.02 -18.96
C GLY A 88 -7.84 -7.11 -18.80
N LYS A 89 -7.70 -7.92 -19.82
CA LYS A 89 -6.70 -9.00 -19.87
C LYS A 89 -5.89 -8.90 -21.16
N ASP A 90 -4.58 -8.83 -21.00
CA ASP A 90 -3.68 -8.83 -22.14
C ASP A 90 -3.71 -10.16 -22.89
N HIS A 91 -3.52 -10.08 -24.18
CA HIS A 91 -3.33 -11.23 -25.05
C HIS A 91 -1.83 -11.34 -25.42
N TRP A 92 -1.38 -12.54 -25.78
CA TRP A 92 0.02 -12.78 -26.16
C TRP A 92 0.54 -11.85 -27.26
N SER A 93 -0.34 -11.34 -28.13
CA SER A 93 0.02 -10.51 -29.27
C SER A 93 -0.02 -9.01 -29.00
N ALA A 94 -0.79 -8.56 -27.98
CA ALA A 94 -0.93 -7.13 -27.67
C ALA A 94 -1.58 -6.93 -26.30
N GLY A 95 -1.31 -5.78 -25.68
CA GLY A 95 -1.99 -5.35 -24.48
C GLY A 95 -3.47 -5.03 -24.73
N PHE A 96 -4.31 -5.20 -23.70
CA PHE A 96 -5.75 -5.03 -23.76
C PHE A 96 -6.18 -3.67 -24.35
N GLN A 97 -5.46 -2.60 -24.05
CA GLN A 97 -5.76 -1.25 -24.54
C GLN A 97 -5.82 -1.16 -26.07
N HIS A 98 -5.03 -1.97 -26.79
CA HIS A 98 -5.08 -1.98 -28.25
C HIS A 98 -6.38 -2.58 -28.79
N PHE A 99 -6.87 -3.64 -28.16
CA PHE A 99 -8.17 -4.23 -28.51
C PHE A 99 -9.31 -3.26 -28.17
N TRP A 100 -9.26 -2.60 -27.03
CA TRP A 100 -10.24 -1.61 -26.64
C TRP A 100 -10.26 -0.40 -27.60
N LEU A 101 -9.09 0.15 -27.98
CA LEU A 101 -8.99 1.22 -28.98
C LEU A 101 -9.58 0.80 -30.33
N HIS A 102 -9.27 -0.41 -30.78
CA HIS A 102 -9.85 -0.95 -32.01
C HIS A 102 -11.39 -1.10 -31.89
N GLY A 103 -11.87 -1.54 -30.74
CA GLY A 103 -13.30 -1.61 -30.45
C GLY A 103 -13.99 -0.25 -30.55
N LEU A 104 -13.41 0.81 -29.98
CA LEU A 104 -13.94 2.17 -30.08
C LEU A 104 -14.06 2.64 -31.54
N GLN A 105 -13.06 2.36 -32.37
CA GLN A 105 -13.09 2.69 -33.82
C GLN A 105 -14.22 1.95 -34.56
N ASN A 106 -14.67 0.82 -34.01
CA ASN A 106 -15.75 0.00 -34.55
C ASN A 106 -17.08 0.14 -33.80
N GLY A 107 -17.28 1.24 -33.07
CA GLY A 107 -18.55 1.60 -32.43
C GLY A 107 -18.75 1.05 -31.00
N HIS A 108 -17.72 0.50 -30.39
CA HIS A 108 -17.78 0.14 -28.98
C HIS A 108 -17.86 1.40 -28.10
N THR A 109 -18.69 1.38 -27.06
CA THR A 109 -19.01 2.57 -26.26
C THR A 109 -18.56 2.52 -24.80
N HIS A 110 -18.09 1.36 -24.33
CA HIS A 110 -17.63 1.22 -22.95
C HIS A 110 -16.29 1.91 -22.72
N SER A 111 -16.16 2.59 -21.58
CA SER A 111 -14.90 3.19 -21.18
C SER A 111 -13.86 2.11 -20.85
N LEU A 112 -12.58 2.48 -20.88
CA LEU A 112 -11.50 1.60 -20.45
C LEU A 112 -11.67 1.17 -18.98
N ASP A 113 -12.17 2.08 -18.16
CA ASP A 113 -12.44 1.88 -16.72
C ASP A 113 -13.51 0.80 -16.45
N ASP A 114 -14.39 0.53 -17.42
CA ASP A 114 -15.40 -0.53 -17.29
C ASP A 114 -14.79 -1.93 -17.20
N TYR A 115 -13.54 -2.07 -17.58
CA TYR A 115 -12.79 -3.32 -17.56
C TYR A 115 -11.84 -3.44 -16.36
N CYS A 116 -11.97 -2.58 -15.36
CA CYS A 116 -11.16 -2.62 -14.13
C CYS A 116 -12.03 -3.05 -12.93
N LEU A 117 -11.77 -4.26 -12.42
CA LEU A 117 -12.51 -4.84 -11.30
C LEU A 117 -12.35 -3.98 -10.03
N GLU A 118 -11.14 -3.58 -9.71
CA GLU A 118 -10.83 -2.80 -8.50
C GLU A 118 -11.53 -1.44 -8.52
N LEU A 119 -11.58 -0.79 -9.68
CA LEU A 119 -12.31 0.47 -9.81
C LEU A 119 -13.81 0.27 -9.58
N LYS A 120 -14.40 -0.75 -10.20
CA LYS A 120 -15.84 -1.05 -9.99
C LYS A 120 -16.15 -1.39 -8.54
N ALA A 121 -15.31 -2.21 -7.92
CA ALA A 121 -15.45 -2.55 -6.51
C ALA A 121 -15.30 -1.32 -5.60
N ALA A 122 -14.33 -0.45 -5.89
CA ALA A 122 -14.13 0.80 -5.12
C ALA A 122 -15.33 1.74 -5.21
N LEU A 123 -15.90 1.93 -6.40
CA LEU A 123 -17.08 2.77 -6.62
C LEU A 123 -18.32 2.26 -5.88
N GLU A 124 -18.41 0.94 -5.69
CA GLU A 124 -19.51 0.30 -4.97
C GLU A 124 -19.20 0.08 -3.47
N GLY A 125 -18.04 0.50 -2.98
CA GLY A 125 -17.62 0.29 -1.59
C GLY A 125 -17.44 -1.20 -1.23
N LYS A 126 -17.06 -2.03 -2.18
CA LYS A 126 -16.91 -3.48 -2.03
C LYS A 126 -15.45 -3.90 -2.06
N PHE A 127 -15.17 -4.97 -1.31
CA PHE A 127 -13.88 -5.68 -1.32
C PHE A 127 -14.11 -7.16 -1.07
N ALA A 128 -13.30 -8.01 -1.70
CA ALA A 128 -13.26 -9.45 -1.39
C ALA A 128 -11.86 -10.01 -1.68
N HIS A 129 -11.44 -10.98 -0.87
CA HIS A 129 -10.33 -11.86 -1.24
C HIS A 129 -10.85 -12.91 -2.22
N LEU A 130 -10.35 -12.87 -3.45
CA LEU A 130 -10.75 -13.81 -4.50
C LEU A 130 -9.66 -14.88 -4.63
N PRO A 131 -10.00 -16.18 -4.51
CA PRO A 131 -9.00 -17.26 -4.55
C PRO A 131 -8.24 -17.35 -5.88
N ASP A 132 -8.94 -17.16 -6.99
CA ASP A 132 -8.42 -17.34 -8.34
C ASP A 132 -8.10 -16.03 -9.07
N GLU A 133 -8.67 -14.93 -8.60
CA GLU A 133 -8.45 -13.60 -9.15
C GLU A 133 -7.82 -12.72 -8.08
N ARG A 134 -6.61 -12.27 -8.33
CA ARG A 134 -5.89 -11.41 -7.40
C ARG A 134 -6.36 -9.97 -7.57
N MET A 135 -7.26 -9.53 -6.71
CA MET A 135 -7.56 -8.12 -6.56
C MET A 135 -6.33 -7.41 -5.98
N ASN A 136 -5.81 -6.42 -6.69
CA ASN A 136 -4.71 -5.60 -6.20
C ASN A 136 -5.24 -4.54 -5.25
N TYR A 137 -4.63 -4.44 -4.09
CA TYR A 137 -5.06 -3.51 -3.04
C TYR A 137 -3.90 -3.05 -2.18
N SER A 138 -4.18 -2.11 -1.33
CA SER A 138 -3.34 -1.68 -0.23
C SER A 138 -4.23 -1.26 0.94
N TYR A 139 -3.75 -0.36 1.81
CA TYR A 139 -4.48 0.00 3.00
C TYR A 139 -4.47 1.52 3.24
N HIS A 140 -5.50 2.00 3.93
CA HIS A 140 -5.41 3.17 4.78
C HIS A 140 -5.08 2.69 6.19
N ILE A 141 -4.13 3.32 6.85
CA ILE A 141 -3.62 2.90 8.17
C ILE A 141 -3.45 4.10 9.10
N ASP A 142 -3.45 3.82 10.38
CA ASP A 142 -2.89 4.72 11.38
C ASP A 142 -1.35 4.53 11.40
N SER A 143 -0.62 5.52 10.89
CA SER A 143 0.83 5.47 10.75
C SER A 143 1.56 5.39 12.09
N GLY A 144 1.03 6.05 13.13
CA GLY A 144 1.58 5.97 14.47
C GLY A 144 1.45 4.56 15.07
N ARG A 145 0.29 3.93 14.87
CA ARG A 145 0.08 2.53 15.29
C ARG A 145 0.96 1.56 14.52
N TYR A 146 1.17 1.80 13.24
CA TYR A 146 2.06 0.96 12.45
C TYR A 146 3.51 1.10 12.89
N ALA A 147 3.98 2.31 13.15
CA ALA A 147 5.31 2.54 13.71
C ALA A 147 5.49 1.83 15.06
N ALA A 148 4.50 1.92 15.97
CA ALA A 148 4.52 1.22 17.25
C ALA A 148 4.53 -0.32 17.09
N PHE A 149 3.77 -0.84 16.14
CA PHE A 149 3.73 -2.27 15.83
C PHE A 149 5.08 -2.78 15.30
N LEU A 150 5.69 -2.04 14.36
CA LEU A 150 7.02 -2.37 13.83
C LEU A 150 8.12 -2.23 14.87
N ARG A 151 8.02 -1.21 15.74
CA ARG A 151 8.94 -1.03 16.87
C ARG A 151 8.97 -2.27 17.75
N GLN A 152 7.82 -2.75 18.21
CA GLN A 152 7.75 -3.93 19.07
C GLN A 152 8.45 -5.15 18.43
N ARG A 153 8.30 -5.33 17.12
CA ARG A 153 8.94 -6.42 16.39
C ARG A 153 10.45 -6.21 16.28
N ALA A 154 10.88 -5.02 15.86
CA ALA A 154 12.30 -4.72 15.70
C ALA A 154 13.07 -4.82 17.04
N GLU A 155 12.47 -4.34 18.13
CA GLU A 155 13.05 -4.49 19.48
C GLU A 155 13.12 -5.96 19.92
N ALA A 156 12.09 -6.78 19.61
CA ALA A 156 12.13 -8.21 19.86
C ALA A 156 13.20 -8.93 19.06
N ASP A 157 13.52 -8.46 17.86
CA ASP A 157 14.57 -8.96 16.99
C ASP A 157 15.97 -8.34 17.33
N GLY A 158 16.09 -7.58 18.43
CA GLY A 158 17.35 -7.11 18.98
C GLY A 158 17.73 -5.66 18.64
N THR A 159 16.86 -4.90 17.96
CA THR A 159 17.10 -3.46 17.73
C THR A 159 17.13 -2.68 19.05
N LYS A 160 18.17 -1.89 19.25
CA LYS A 160 18.27 -0.99 20.41
C LYS A 160 17.65 0.36 20.09
N ARG A 161 16.74 0.82 20.93
CA ARG A 161 16.18 2.17 20.84
C ARG A 161 16.89 3.13 21.78
N ILE A 162 17.28 4.29 21.28
CA ILE A 162 17.76 5.41 22.08
C ILE A 162 16.79 6.56 21.91
N GLU A 163 16.22 7.01 23.04
CA GLU A 163 15.45 8.25 23.09
C GLU A 163 16.40 9.44 23.10
N GLY A 164 16.31 10.31 22.13
CA GLY A 164 17.14 11.49 22.05
C GLY A 164 16.92 12.29 20.78
N ARG A 165 17.16 13.59 20.89
CA ARG A 165 17.18 14.50 19.74
C ARG A 165 18.57 14.52 19.14
N ILE A 166 18.65 14.39 17.82
CA ILE A 166 19.88 14.60 17.06
C ILE A 166 19.91 16.08 16.69
N ASP A 167 20.93 16.79 17.15
CA ASP A 167 21.17 18.22 16.86
C ASP A 167 22.06 18.37 15.62
#